data_bf1eb47f8ef9bad96b2b475d6702b482
#
_entry.id   bf1eb47f8ef9bad96b2b475d6702b482
#
_cell.length_a   1.000
_cell.length_b   1.000
_cell.length_c   1.000
_cell.angle_alpha   90.00
_cell.angle_beta   90.00
_cell.angle_gamma   90.00
#
_symmetry.space_group_name_H-M   'P 1'
#
loop_
_entity.id
_entity.type
_entity.pdbx_description
1 polymer ?
#
loop_
_entity_poly.entity_id
_entity_poly.type
_entity_poly.pdbx_seq_one_letter_code
_entity_poly.pdbx_strand_id
1 'polypeptide(L)'
;MAVIAGYEASLYLMDVDQTPVALTAETMSAVDADRKVWRVAARAKRWLDPTAVTTVKVDSVAVNPQAIIHAGGFVRFANGVAAGSAVTIDGKYFTAVNKLAGAKQWSLDIQADELDVTSWDSGKWREFMTVIKGATASFDKWWFDQFFLVYIQDTTAVGLELRTKDDKRYYCYGNVTSDSIKAASEGAIEESINVRVTGPVEYTEE
;
A
#
# COMPACT_ATOMS: atom_id res chain seq x y z
N MET A 1 9.52 -6.38 -24.43
CA MET A 1 8.63 -6.16 -23.26
C MET A 1 7.34 -6.91 -23.54
N ALA A 2 6.98 -7.89 -22.72
CA ALA A 2 5.73 -8.64 -22.90
C ALA A 2 4.55 -7.83 -22.34
N VAL A 3 3.45 -7.77 -23.08
CA VAL A 3 2.20 -7.16 -22.59
C VAL A 3 1.54 -8.14 -21.62
N ILE A 4 1.22 -7.68 -20.41
CA ILE A 4 0.56 -8.49 -19.38
C ILE A 4 -0.95 -8.47 -19.61
N ALA A 5 -1.57 -9.63 -19.63
CA ALA A 5 -3.03 -9.74 -19.85
C ALA A 5 -3.80 -9.31 -18.58
N GLY A 6 -4.67 -8.32 -18.71
CA GLY A 6 -5.41 -7.73 -17.58
C GLY A 6 -6.39 -8.69 -16.88
N TYR A 7 -6.84 -9.78 -17.53
CA TYR A 7 -7.78 -10.75 -16.94
C TYR A 7 -7.18 -11.59 -15.78
N GLU A 8 -5.86 -11.55 -15.59
CA GLU A 8 -5.18 -12.23 -14.49
C GLU A 8 -4.87 -11.28 -13.30
N ALA A 9 -5.21 -10.00 -13.43
CA ALA A 9 -5.09 -9.06 -12.35
C ALA A 9 -6.08 -9.39 -11.22
N SER A 10 -5.68 -9.12 -9.98
CA SER A 10 -6.54 -9.34 -8.82
C SER A 10 -6.35 -8.24 -7.78
N LEU A 11 -7.41 -8.00 -7.01
CA LEU A 11 -7.44 -7.04 -5.92
C LEU A 11 -7.71 -7.78 -4.61
N TYR A 12 -6.91 -7.46 -3.60
CA TYR A 12 -7.09 -7.94 -2.24
C TYR A 12 -7.29 -6.75 -1.32
N LEU A 13 -8.22 -6.92 -0.39
CA LEU A 13 -8.53 -5.94 0.64
C LEU A 13 -8.10 -6.47 2.00
N MET A 14 -7.49 -5.61 2.78
CA MET A 14 -7.27 -5.81 4.19
C MET A 14 -8.34 -5.02 4.96
N ASP A 15 -9.13 -5.74 5.73
CA ASP A 15 -10.15 -5.17 6.60
C ASP A 15 -9.48 -4.67 7.88
N VAL A 16 -9.59 -3.37 8.17
CA VAL A 16 -9.02 -2.75 9.37
C VAL A 16 -9.96 -2.77 10.57
N ASP A 17 -11.22 -3.20 10.40
CA ASP A 17 -12.15 -3.35 11.53
C ASP A 17 -11.83 -4.57 12.40
N GLN A 18 -10.92 -5.44 11.93
CA GLN A 18 -10.43 -6.54 12.75
C GLN A 18 -9.54 -6.04 13.88
N THR A 19 -9.60 -6.72 15.02
CA THR A 19 -8.66 -6.48 16.11
C THR A 19 -7.25 -6.84 15.70
N PRO A 20 -6.30 -5.89 15.66
CA PRO A 20 -4.93 -6.18 15.26
C PRO A 20 -4.23 -7.06 16.30
N VAL A 21 -3.46 -8.03 15.82
CA VAL A 21 -2.72 -9.01 16.61
C VAL A 21 -1.33 -8.48 16.95
N ALA A 22 -0.83 -8.77 18.15
CA ALA A 22 0.52 -8.40 18.55
C ALA A 22 1.58 -9.07 17.67
N LEU A 23 2.57 -8.28 17.28
CA LEU A 23 3.77 -8.71 16.55
C LEU A 23 4.98 -8.53 17.47
N THR A 24 5.65 -9.64 17.80
CA THR A 24 6.77 -9.60 18.74
C THR A 24 8.00 -10.26 18.11
N ALA A 25 9.09 -9.51 18.05
CA ALA A 25 10.38 -9.95 17.49
C ALA A 25 10.26 -10.68 16.14
N GLU A 26 9.35 -10.22 15.29
CA GLU A 26 9.14 -10.84 13.99
C GLU A 26 10.34 -10.59 13.07
N THR A 27 10.82 -11.66 12.45
CA THR A 27 12.00 -11.61 11.59
C THR A 27 11.70 -10.85 10.30
N MET A 28 12.65 -10.05 9.87
CA MET A 28 12.62 -9.37 8.57
C MET A 28 13.68 -9.94 7.63
N SER A 29 13.40 -9.89 6.34
CA SER A 29 14.31 -10.30 5.26
C SER A 29 14.69 -9.10 4.41
N ALA A 30 15.96 -9.00 4.02
CA ALA A 30 16.40 -7.97 3.07
C ALA A 30 15.77 -8.23 1.69
N VAL A 31 15.28 -7.17 1.06
CA VAL A 31 14.64 -7.20 -0.27
C VAL A 31 15.64 -6.78 -1.35
N ASP A 32 16.59 -5.91 -1.01
CA ASP A 32 17.61 -5.40 -1.91
C ASP A 32 19.01 -5.90 -1.54
N ALA A 33 19.92 -5.86 -2.51
CA ALA A 33 21.32 -6.28 -2.33
C ALA A 33 22.08 -5.34 -1.37
N ASP A 34 21.71 -4.05 -1.33
CA ASP A 34 22.31 -3.04 -0.47
C ASP A 34 21.85 -3.15 0.99
N ARG A 35 20.90 -4.04 1.27
CA ARG A 35 20.31 -4.26 2.62
C ARG A 35 19.76 -3.00 3.26
N LYS A 36 19.24 -2.09 2.44
CA LYS A 36 18.56 -0.86 2.87
C LYS A 36 17.06 -1.06 3.00
N VAL A 37 16.47 -1.96 2.23
CA VAL A 37 15.04 -2.28 2.24
C VAL A 37 14.83 -3.67 2.84
N TRP A 38 14.05 -3.70 3.90
CA TRP A 38 13.71 -4.93 4.62
C TRP A 38 12.21 -5.12 4.64
N ARG A 39 11.78 -6.35 4.68
CA ARG A 39 10.37 -6.71 4.71
C ARG A 39 10.10 -7.80 5.73
N VAL A 40 8.93 -7.75 6.37
CA VAL A 40 8.46 -8.83 7.25
C VAL A 40 8.49 -10.15 6.50
N ALA A 41 9.22 -11.13 7.04
CA ALA A 41 9.44 -12.41 6.38
C ALA A 41 8.13 -13.20 6.23
N ALA A 42 7.34 -13.29 7.29
CA ALA A 42 6.07 -14.00 7.28
C ALA A 42 5.01 -13.19 6.51
N ARG A 43 4.61 -13.68 5.32
CA ARG A 43 3.66 -13.01 4.42
C ARG A 43 2.33 -12.65 5.10
N ALA A 44 1.81 -13.52 5.95
CA ALA A 44 0.55 -13.29 6.66
C ALA A 44 0.60 -12.14 7.68
N LYS A 45 1.80 -11.62 8.00
CA LYS A 45 2.01 -10.56 8.99
C LYS A 45 2.47 -9.23 8.37
N ARG A 46 2.38 -9.09 7.06
CA ARG A 46 2.89 -7.93 6.30
C ARG A 46 2.00 -6.71 6.35
N TRP A 47 0.79 -6.83 6.87
CA TRP A 47 -0.14 -5.70 7.03
C TRP A 47 -0.04 -5.14 8.44
N LEU A 48 0.91 -4.24 8.64
CA LEU A 48 1.15 -3.63 9.94
C LEU A 48 0.08 -2.58 10.25
N ASP A 49 -0.33 -2.51 11.52
CA ASP A 49 -1.27 -1.50 12.00
C ASP A 49 -0.59 -0.12 12.04
N PRO A 50 -1.03 0.86 11.20
CA PRO A 50 -0.39 2.18 11.15
C PRO A 50 -0.66 3.03 12.41
N THR A 51 -1.62 2.63 13.25
CA THR A 51 -1.95 3.32 14.50
C THR A 51 -1.16 2.81 15.69
N ALA A 52 -0.56 1.62 15.58
CA ALA A 52 0.23 1.02 16.64
C ALA A 52 1.68 1.53 16.64
N VAL A 53 2.26 1.62 17.84
CA VAL A 53 3.69 1.90 17.95
C VAL A 53 4.47 0.73 17.38
N THR A 54 5.30 1.01 16.40
CA THR A 54 6.15 0.03 15.73
C THR A 54 7.60 0.28 16.07
N THR A 55 8.32 -0.74 16.55
CA THR A 55 9.74 -0.66 16.91
C THR A 55 10.55 -1.63 16.06
N VAL A 56 11.58 -1.12 15.41
CA VAL A 56 12.54 -1.93 14.63
C VAL A 56 13.81 -2.12 15.43
N LYS A 57 14.35 -3.35 15.41
CA LYS A 57 15.58 -3.70 16.11
C LYS A 57 16.59 -4.33 15.15
N VAL A 58 17.85 -3.96 15.30
CA VAL A 58 19.00 -4.62 14.64
C VAL A 58 19.83 -5.25 15.74
N ASP A 59 20.07 -6.55 15.65
CA ASP A 59 20.78 -7.34 16.68
C ASP A 59 20.25 -7.09 18.10
N SER A 60 18.91 -7.04 18.22
CA SER A 60 18.15 -6.78 19.47
C SER A 60 18.23 -5.34 20.00
N VAL A 61 18.94 -4.42 19.33
CA VAL A 61 19.03 -3.02 19.69
C VAL A 61 18.00 -2.23 18.88
N ALA A 62 17.17 -1.42 19.56
CA ALA A 62 16.19 -0.57 18.90
C ALA A 62 16.89 0.51 18.05
N VAL A 63 16.41 0.69 16.82
CA VAL A 63 16.94 1.65 15.86
C VAL A 63 15.81 2.47 15.25
N ASN A 64 16.13 3.69 14.81
CA ASN A 64 15.19 4.52 14.07
C ASN A 64 15.46 4.35 12.56
N PRO A 65 14.62 3.63 11.82
CA PRO A 65 14.75 3.52 10.38
C PRO A 65 14.37 4.86 9.70
N GLN A 66 14.74 5.00 8.44
CA GLN A 66 14.37 6.17 7.62
C GLN A 66 12.85 6.21 7.39
N ALA A 67 12.23 5.05 7.18
CA ALA A 67 10.79 4.93 7.01
C ALA A 67 10.30 3.54 7.41
N ILE A 68 9.09 3.48 7.97
CA ILE A 68 8.31 2.26 8.17
C ILE A 68 7.08 2.38 7.28
N ILE A 69 6.88 1.40 6.40
CA ILE A 69 5.76 1.37 5.48
C ILE A 69 4.86 0.21 5.90
N HIS A 70 3.75 0.57 6.54
CA HIS A 70 2.85 -0.39 7.18
C HIS A 70 2.16 -1.29 6.14
N ALA A 71 1.81 -0.75 4.96
CA ALA A 71 1.31 -1.54 3.85
C ALA A 71 2.42 -2.42 3.26
N GLY A 72 2.25 -3.73 3.32
CA GLY A 72 3.23 -4.70 2.84
C GLY A 72 4.40 -4.98 3.79
N GLY A 73 4.49 -4.30 4.94
CA GLY A 73 5.46 -4.56 6.02
C GLY A 73 6.91 -4.25 5.66
N PHE A 74 7.17 -3.08 5.06
CA PHE A 74 8.51 -2.67 4.67
C PHE A 74 9.14 -1.71 5.67
N VAL A 75 10.46 -1.81 5.78
CA VAL A 75 11.31 -0.88 6.56
C VAL A 75 12.47 -0.44 5.67
N ARG A 76 12.73 0.86 5.64
CA ARG A 76 13.84 1.47 4.90
C ARG A 76 14.86 2.07 5.84
N PHE A 77 16.13 1.74 5.63
CA PHE A 77 17.27 2.31 6.34
C PHE A 77 18.02 3.30 5.42
N ALA A 78 18.52 4.37 5.99
CA ALA A 78 19.36 5.32 5.26
C ALA A 78 20.67 4.67 4.77
N ASN A 79 21.25 3.81 5.62
CA ASN A 79 22.46 3.03 5.32
C ASN A 79 22.12 1.53 5.36
N GLY A 80 22.84 0.74 4.56
CA GLY A 80 22.66 -0.70 4.56
C GLY A 80 23.00 -1.32 5.93
N VAL A 81 22.17 -2.28 6.36
CA VAL A 81 22.42 -3.06 7.57
C VAL A 81 23.54 -4.06 7.31
N ALA A 82 24.46 -4.24 8.27
CA ALA A 82 25.61 -5.12 8.11
C ALA A 82 25.21 -6.56 7.74
N ALA A 83 26.05 -7.24 6.96
CA ALA A 83 25.80 -8.63 6.60
C ALA A 83 25.86 -9.52 7.86
N GLY A 84 24.87 -10.41 8.02
CA GLY A 84 24.76 -11.28 9.19
C GLY A 84 23.95 -10.70 10.35
N SER A 85 23.65 -9.38 10.38
CA SER A 85 22.81 -8.80 11.42
C SER A 85 21.36 -9.26 11.28
N ALA A 86 20.72 -9.55 12.40
CA ALA A 86 19.31 -9.89 12.49
C ALA A 86 18.46 -8.61 12.62
N VAL A 87 17.50 -8.46 11.71
CA VAL A 87 16.51 -7.37 11.78
C VAL A 87 15.17 -7.94 12.22
N THR A 88 14.60 -7.35 13.26
CA THR A 88 13.29 -7.74 13.80
C THR A 88 12.39 -6.52 13.99
N ILE A 89 11.07 -6.77 14.03
CA ILE A 89 10.06 -5.74 14.20
C ILE A 89 9.05 -6.15 15.26
N ASP A 90 8.71 -5.21 16.13
CA ASP A 90 7.63 -5.31 17.11
C ASP A 90 6.52 -4.32 16.73
N GLY A 91 5.28 -4.67 17.00
CA GLY A 91 4.12 -3.82 16.71
C GLY A 91 2.81 -4.58 16.74
N LYS A 92 1.93 -4.26 15.82
CA LYS A 92 0.68 -5.00 15.58
C LYS A 92 0.47 -5.19 14.07
N TYR A 93 -0.30 -6.21 13.72
CA TYR A 93 -0.63 -6.51 12.33
C TYR A 93 -2.07 -7.02 12.19
N PHE A 94 -2.61 -6.90 11.00
CA PHE A 94 -3.92 -7.43 10.61
C PHE A 94 -3.76 -8.78 9.91
N THR A 95 -4.64 -9.74 10.21
CA THR A 95 -4.50 -11.13 9.76
C THR A 95 -5.30 -11.45 8.49
N ALA A 96 -6.45 -10.81 8.29
CA ALA A 96 -7.32 -11.13 7.18
C ALA A 96 -7.06 -10.20 5.99
N VAL A 97 -6.55 -10.78 4.91
CA VAL A 97 -6.43 -10.15 3.59
C VAL A 97 -7.24 -11.02 2.63
N ASN A 98 -8.35 -10.51 2.17
CA ASN A 98 -9.29 -11.26 1.34
C ASN A 98 -9.27 -10.79 -0.09
N LYS A 99 -9.29 -11.75 -1.02
CA LYS A 99 -9.49 -11.42 -2.42
C LYS A 99 -10.88 -10.80 -2.59
N LEU A 100 -10.94 -9.63 -3.22
CA LEU A 100 -12.21 -8.98 -3.50
C LEU A 100 -12.97 -9.77 -4.56
N ALA A 101 -14.10 -10.34 -4.15
CA ALA A 101 -14.96 -11.07 -5.05
C ALA A 101 -15.61 -10.12 -6.07
N GLY A 102 -15.73 -10.58 -7.31
CA GLY A 102 -16.40 -9.82 -8.35
C GLY A 102 -15.64 -8.61 -8.89
N ALA A 103 -14.38 -8.40 -8.48
CA ALA A 103 -13.54 -7.36 -9.04
C ALA A 103 -13.35 -7.59 -10.55
N LYS A 104 -13.61 -6.54 -11.35
CA LYS A 104 -13.53 -6.54 -12.81
C LYS A 104 -12.26 -5.90 -13.31
N GLN A 105 -11.91 -4.77 -12.73
CA GLN A 105 -10.75 -3.97 -13.09
C GLN A 105 -10.30 -3.13 -11.91
N TRP A 106 -9.06 -2.69 -11.94
CA TRP A 106 -8.53 -1.70 -11.03
C TRP A 106 -7.55 -0.78 -11.76
N SER A 107 -7.37 0.43 -11.24
CA SER A 107 -6.34 1.36 -11.64
C SER A 107 -5.66 1.95 -10.43
N LEU A 108 -4.40 2.34 -10.59
CA LEU A 108 -3.62 3.07 -9.60
C LEU A 108 -2.93 4.22 -10.31
N ASP A 109 -3.27 5.43 -9.90
CA ASP A 109 -2.74 6.67 -10.45
C ASP A 109 -1.86 7.34 -9.40
N ILE A 110 -0.56 7.47 -9.69
CA ILE A 110 0.43 8.02 -8.78
C ILE A 110 0.90 9.33 -9.38
N GLN A 111 0.74 10.42 -8.63
CA GLN A 111 1.03 11.78 -9.06
C GLN A 111 2.03 12.45 -8.12
N ALA A 112 2.77 13.39 -8.67
CA ALA A 112 3.63 14.28 -7.92
C ALA A 112 3.29 15.72 -8.30
N ASP A 113 2.99 16.54 -7.30
CA ASP A 113 2.75 17.96 -7.50
C ASP A 113 4.08 18.67 -7.78
N GLU A 114 4.07 19.58 -8.75
CA GLU A 114 5.22 20.37 -9.14
C GLU A 114 4.98 21.84 -8.77
N LEU A 115 5.95 22.44 -8.11
CA LEU A 115 5.96 23.88 -7.83
C LEU A 115 6.90 24.55 -8.83
N ASP A 116 6.41 25.58 -9.53
CA ASP A 116 7.24 26.46 -10.34
C ASP A 116 8.12 27.33 -9.42
N VAL A 117 9.42 27.10 -9.46
CA VAL A 117 10.44 27.82 -8.68
C VAL A 117 11.31 28.70 -9.57
N THR A 118 10.82 29.03 -10.77
CA THR A 118 11.52 29.88 -11.75
C THR A 118 11.86 31.23 -11.12
N SER A 119 13.12 31.61 -11.18
CA SER A 119 13.63 32.89 -10.71
C SER A 119 14.25 33.70 -11.85
N TRP A 120 14.62 34.95 -11.57
CA TRP A 120 15.32 35.81 -12.52
C TRP A 120 16.67 35.23 -12.97
N ASP A 121 17.27 34.34 -12.15
CA ASP A 121 18.55 33.69 -12.40
C ASP A 121 18.41 32.38 -13.20
N SER A 122 17.19 31.92 -13.48
CA SER A 122 16.91 30.67 -14.20
C SER A 122 17.22 30.70 -15.71
N GLY A 123 17.88 31.75 -16.19
CA GLY A 123 18.41 31.83 -17.59
C GLY A 123 17.36 31.69 -18.70
N LYS A 124 16.12 32.15 -18.47
CA LYS A 124 14.94 32.06 -19.35
C LYS A 124 14.32 30.65 -19.46
N TRP A 125 14.74 29.68 -18.65
CA TRP A 125 14.12 28.37 -18.54
C TRP A 125 13.25 28.29 -17.32
N ARG A 126 12.14 27.50 -17.42
CA ARG A 126 11.30 27.21 -16.26
C ARG A 126 11.97 26.12 -15.40
N GLU A 127 11.95 26.35 -14.11
CA GLU A 127 12.45 25.42 -13.10
C GLU A 127 11.30 24.91 -12.25
N PHE A 128 11.19 23.59 -12.09
CA PHE A 128 10.14 22.95 -11.30
C PHE A 128 10.75 22.09 -10.19
N MET A 129 10.12 22.12 -9.04
CA MET A 129 10.48 21.27 -7.91
C MET A 129 9.27 20.39 -7.55
N THR A 130 9.52 19.08 -7.45
CA THR A 130 8.50 18.13 -6.96
C THR A 130 8.29 18.32 -5.47
N VAL A 131 7.05 18.56 -5.03
CA VAL A 131 6.73 18.93 -3.65
C VAL A 131 6.02 17.80 -2.93
N ILE A 132 4.83 17.42 -3.37
CA ILE A 132 3.97 16.45 -2.70
C ILE A 132 3.66 15.30 -3.66
N LYS A 133 3.68 14.07 -3.13
CA LYS A 133 3.25 12.89 -3.86
C LYS A 133 1.89 12.44 -3.37
N GLY A 134 1.01 12.09 -4.28
CA GLY A 134 -0.29 11.55 -3.98
C GLY A 134 -0.59 10.34 -4.86
N ALA A 135 -1.55 9.53 -4.45
CA ALA A 135 -2.05 8.45 -5.28
C ALA A 135 -3.55 8.26 -5.08
N THR A 136 -4.20 7.78 -6.14
CA THR A 136 -5.61 7.40 -6.13
C THR A 136 -5.72 6.02 -6.74
N ALA A 137 -6.41 5.12 -6.06
CA ALA A 137 -6.78 3.83 -6.59
C ALA A 137 -8.26 3.83 -6.93
N SER A 138 -8.64 3.21 -8.03
CA SER A 138 -10.05 2.97 -8.34
C SER A 138 -10.24 1.53 -8.80
N PHE A 139 -11.41 0.98 -8.54
CA PHE A 139 -11.76 -0.36 -8.99
C PHE A 139 -13.26 -0.51 -9.17
N ASP A 140 -13.63 -1.38 -10.10
CA ASP A 140 -15.00 -1.76 -10.37
C ASP A 140 -15.23 -3.21 -9.99
N LYS A 141 -16.39 -3.47 -9.38
CA LYS A 141 -16.84 -4.82 -9.05
C LYS A 141 -18.34 -5.01 -9.31
N TRP A 142 -18.80 -6.25 -9.26
CA TRP A 142 -20.21 -6.53 -9.10
C TRP A 142 -20.64 -6.20 -7.68
N TRP A 143 -21.75 -5.52 -7.52
CA TRP A 143 -22.32 -5.23 -6.21
C TRP A 143 -22.87 -6.48 -5.54
N PHE A 144 -22.50 -6.72 -4.28
CA PHE A 144 -22.99 -7.83 -3.49
C PHE A 144 -23.51 -7.39 -2.11
N ASP A 145 -22.92 -6.33 -1.54
CA ASP A 145 -23.20 -5.86 -0.18
C ASP A 145 -22.84 -4.37 -0.03
N GLN A 146 -23.08 -3.84 1.17
CA GLN A 146 -22.82 -2.44 1.53
C GLN A 146 -21.44 -2.22 2.15
N PHE A 147 -20.48 -3.09 1.91
CA PHE A 147 -19.18 -3.09 2.56
C PHE A 147 -18.47 -1.71 2.48
N PHE A 148 -18.36 -1.12 1.29
CA PHE A 148 -17.64 0.15 1.12
C PHE A 148 -18.38 1.36 1.67
N LEU A 149 -19.70 1.32 1.74
CA LEU A 149 -20.49 2.40 2.35
C LEU A 149 -20.14 2.60 3.82
N VAL A 150 -19.92 1.52 4.56
CA VAL A 150 -19.52 1.57 5.98
C VAL A 150 -18.16 2.27 6.12
N TYR A 151 -17.19 1.94 5.26
CA TYR A 151 -15.86 2.59 5.30
C TYR A 151 -15.90 4.09 5.04
N ILE A 152 -16.83 4.57 4.21
CA ILE A 152 -17.03 6.01 3.98
C ILE A 152 -17.63 6.65 5.23
N GLN A 153 -18.63 6.02 5.85
CA GLN A 153 -19.33 6.55 7.02
C GLN A 153 -18.42 6.61 8.25
N ASP A 154 -17.62 5.58 8.46
CA ASP A 154 -16.74 5.46 9.64
C ASP A 154 -15.37 6.10 9.42
N THR A 155 -15.10 6.65 8.22
CA THR A 155 -13.80 7.23 7.83
C THR A 155 -12.60 6.30 8.10
N THR A 156 -12.84 5.00 7.99
CA THR A 156 -11.83 3.97 8.23
C THR A 156 -10.98 3.74 6.99
N ALA A 157 -9.67 3.64 7.16
CA ALA A 157 -8.77 3.32 6.06
C ALA A 157 -8.90 1.86 5.62
N VAL A 158 -8.68 1.56 4.35
CA VAL A 158 -8.60 0.21 3.81
C VAL A 158 -7.17 -0.08 3.34
N GLY A 159 -6.72 -1.32 3.52
CA GLY A 159 -5.47 -1.79 2.92
C GLY A 159 -5.75 -2.41 1.55
N LEU A 160 -5.02 -1.98 0.53
CA LEU A 160 -5.14 -2.46 -0.84
C LEU A 160 -3.88 -3.19 -1.27
N GLU A 161 -4.03 -4.41 -1.77
CA GLU A 161 -3.01 -5.13 -2.50
C GLU A 161 -3.49 -5.37 -3.93
N LEU A 162 -2.91 -4.62 -4.86
CA LEU A 162 -3.21 -4.67 -6.28
C LEU A 162 -2.20 -5.59 -6.94
N ARG A 163 -2.65 -6.68 -7.54
CA ARG A 163 -1.78 -7.67 -8.17
C ARG A 163 -1.96 -7.68 -9.68
N THR A 164 -0.82 -7.78 -10.37
CA THR A 164 -0.78 -8.17 -11.77
C THR A 164 -0.50 -9.67 -11.90
N LYS A 165 -0.51 -10.19 -13.13
CA LYS A 165 -0.25 -11.61 -13.43
C LYS A 165 1.07 -12.13 -12.90
N ASP A 166 2.16 -11.40 -13.05
CA ASP A 166 3.53 -11.87 -12.83
C ASP A 166 4.00 -11.63 -11.40
N ASP A 167 3.12 -11.81 -10.41
CA ASP A 167 3.38 -11.57 -8.99
C ASP A 167 3.87 -10.14 -8.65
N LYS A 168 3.69 -9.20 -9.58
CA LYS A 168 3.93 -7.79 -9.32
C LYS A 168 2.79 -7.22 -8.51
N ARG A 169 3.13 -6.56 -7.40
CA ARG A 169 2.15 -6.12 -6.40
C ARG A 169 2.41 -4.70 -5.97
N TYR A 170 1.32 -3.97 -5.82
CA TYR A 170 1.31 -2.66 -5.19
C TYR A 170 0.58 -2.76 -3.86
N TYR A 171 1.18 -2.18 -2.82
CA TYR A 171 0.63 -2.13 -1.48
C TYR A 171 0.40 -0.68 -1.08
N CYS A 172 -0.79 -0.37 -0.59
CA CYS A 172 -1.10 0.95 -0.05
C CYS A 172 -2.22 0.87 0.99
N TYR A 173 -2.27 1.89 1.84
CA TYR A 173 -3.44 2.23 2.65
C TYR A 173 -4.16 3.41 2.02
N GLY A 174 -5.46 3.48 2.16
CA GLY A 174 -6.24 4.60 1.66
C GLY A 174 -7.62 4.70 2.29
N ASN A 175 -8.25 5.86 2.11
CA ASN A 175 -9.62 6.10 2.53
C ASN A 175 -10.54 6.00 1.32
N VAL A 176 -11.66 5.29 1.48
CA VAL A 176 -12.71 5.25 0.46
C VAL A 176 -13.33 6.64 0.37
N THR A 177 -13.28 7.24 -0.82
CA THR A 177 -13.77 8.60 -1.06
C THR A 177 -15.08 8.64 -1.81
N SER A 178 -15.39 7.61 -2.57
CA SER A 178 -16.69 7.45 -3.22
C SER A 178 -16.99 5.97 -3.46
N ASP A 179 -18.27 5.67 -3.36
CA ASP A 179 -18.89 4.40 -3.72
C ASP A 179 -20.08 4.71 -4.60
N SER A 180 -20.06 4.27 -5.83
CA SER A 180 -21.08 4.56 -6.84
C SER A 180 -21.72 3.26 -7.32
N ILE A 181 -22.99 3.06 -6.97
CA ILE A 181 -23.75 1.89 -7.33
C ILE A 181 -24.61 2.20 -8.56
N LYS A 182 -24.50 1.38 -9.59
CA LYS A 182 -25.24 1.53 -10.84
C LYS A 182 -26.09 0.29 -11.10
N ALA A 183 -27.40 0.44 -10.97
CA ALA A 183 -28.37 -0.61 -11.31
C ALA A 183 -28.94 -0.36 -12.72
N ALA A 184 -28.90 -1.38 -13.55
CA ALA A 184 -29.55 -1.38 -14.85
C ALA A 184 -30.78 -2.31 -14.84
N SER A 185 -31.77 -2.04 -15.69
CA SER A 185 -32.97 -2.88 -15.81
C SER A 185 -32.64 -4.29 -16.35
N GLU A 186 -31.55 -4.39 -17.10
CA GLU A 186 -31.05 -5.65 -17.62
C GLU A 186 -29.57 -5.74 -17.25
N GLY A 187 -29.18 -6.79 -16.51
CA GLY A 187 -27.80 -7.06 -16.11
C GLY A 187 -27.58 -7.08 -14.60
N ALA A 188 -26.30 -7.24 -14.21
CA ALA A 188 -25.89 -7.20 -12.81
C ALA A 188 -25.69 -5.76 -12.36
N ILE A 189 -25.87 -5.53 -11.06
CA ILE A 189 -25.56 -4.22 -10.45
C ILE A 189 -24.04 -4.07 -10.38
N GLU A 190 -23.55 -2.94 -10.86
CA GLU A 190 -22.14 -2.56 -10.85
C GLU A 190 -21.86 -1.56 -9.75
N GLU A 191 -20.69 -1.65 -9.17
CA GLU A 191 -20.18 -0.78 -8.12
C GLU A 191 -18.79 -0.27 -8.49
N SER A 192 -18.59 1.04 -8.42
CA SER A 192 -17.32 1.70 -8.71
C SER A 192 -16.84 2.43 -7.47
N ILE A 193 -15.66 2.08 -7.00
CA ILE A 193 -15.07 2.57 -5.76
C ILE A 193 -13.83 3.40 -6.06
N ASN A 194 -13.71 4.57 -5.42
CA ASN A 194 -12.49 5.36 -5.44
C ASN A 194 -11.89 5.43 -4.04
N VAL A 195 -10.57 5.25 -3.99
CA VAL A 195 -9.77 5.26 -2.75
C VAL A 195 -8.65 6.28 -2.87
N ARG A 196 -8.61 7.24 -1.97
CA ARG A 196 -7.48 8.16 -1.83
C ARG A 196 -6.41 7.52 -0.99
N VAL A 197 -5.26 7.29 -1.57
CA VAL A 197 -4.14 6.64 -0.89
C VAL A 197 -3.57 7.58 0.18
N THR A 198 -3.32 7.04 1.37
CA THR A 198 -2.66 7.71 2.48
C THR A 198 -1.29 7.08 2.71
N GLY A 199 -0.25 7.89 2.65
CA GLY A 199 1.13 7.39 2.76
C GLY A 199 1.71 6.85 1.46
N PRO A 200 2.84 6.14 1.52
CA PRO A 200 3.55 5.65 0.35
C PRO A 200 2.86 4.44 -0.28
N VAL A 201 2.99 4.37 -1.59
CA VAL A 201 2.70 3.15 -2.37
C VAL A 201 3.98 2.35 -2.49
N GLU A 202 3.94 1.09 -2.11
CA GLU A 202 5.07 0.16 -2.28
C GLU A 202 4.82 -0.83 -3.40
N TYR A 203 5.86 -1.05 -4.18
CA TYR A 203 5.89 -2.02 -5.28
C TYR A 203 6.87 -3.14 -4.97
N THR A 204 6.50 -4.37 -5.32
CA THR A 204 7.38 -5.54 -5.22
C THR A 204 7.09 -6.56 -6.31
N GLU A 205 8.11 -7.29 -6.68
CA GLU A 205 8.03 -8.52 -7.48
C GLU A 205 8.31 -9.69 -6.53
N GLU A 206 7.40 -10.66 -6.42
CA GLU A 206 7.54 -11.85 -5.55
C GLU A 206 7.65 -13.14 -6.38
#